data_b7592d5feeebb5bc143763586b2e554a
#
_entry.id   b7592d5feeebb5bc143763586b2e554a
#
_cell.length_a   1.000
_cell.length_b   1.000
_cell.length_c   1.000
_cell.angle_alpha   90.00
_cell.angle_beta   90.00
_cell.angle_gamma   90.00
#
_symmetry.space_group_name_H-M   'P 1'
#
loop_
_entity.id
_entity.type
_entity.pdbx_description
1 polymer ?
#
loop_
_entity_poly.entity_id
_entity_poly.type
_entity_poly.pdbx_seq_one_letter_code
_entity_poly.pdbx_strand_id
1 'polypeptide(L)'
;GEIKTDDDLIIVLKPTSGSVSKSSYVNVLERLCIGSKYALLMNEISKNTTRILVSIICAVIGLVFFLLGMGSTLQLVEDDTLAFYSCGVLLMMGGVCLFIDYDYITLIFTNSYMVNVIDFVTQLLICDSLLIYIRHYITTQKFRMVSQAFIYLWTALSIAFVPINMFLDWDKEAMVSYEIPLVLFMFIVDLIMMVWDYVLYHKPRTNVVIISGVILVIFTAAQLIYYYLTGQFMAYLFLTGLVIFSLMQCAVLTLKNRDGLLAAQRAHALEVEQARQALLTRELENELAQKKTAIMLSQIQPHFLYNALNSIRVLCTRDGEMARTAIEEFAEYLRGNMDVLEQTELIPFEKDLEHVRHY
;
A
#
# COMPACT_ATOMS: atom_id res chain seq x y z
N GLY A 1 -47.15 -30.36 6.09
CA GLY A 1 -48.16 -31.41 6.21
C GLY A 1 -47.48 -32.67 6.67
N GLU A 2 -48.03 -33.40 7.59
CA GLU A 2 -47.56 -34.74 7.96
C GLU A 2 -47.80 -35.67 6.78
N ILE A 3 -46.75 -36.30 6.28
CA ILE A 3 -46.84 -37.35 5.26
C ILE A 3 -47.36 -38.61 5.99
N LYS A 4 -48.56 -39.09 5.62
CA LYS A 4 -49.08 -40.35 6.14
C LYS A 4 -48.30 -41.49 5.50
N THR A 5 -48.18 -42.60 6.23
CA THR A 5 -47.37 -43.78 5.89
C THR A 5 -47.80 -44.53 4.62
N ASP A 6 -48.94 -44.18 3.98
CA ASP A 6 -49.48 -44.81 2.77
C ASP A 6 -49.50 -43.87 1.55
N ASP A 7 -48.88 -42.66 1.61
CA ASP A 7 -48.82 -41.78 0.47
C ASP A 7 -47.53 -41.98 -0.33
N ASP A 8 -47.68 -42.36 -1.61
CA ASP A 8 -46.54 -42.41 -2.55
C ASP A 8 -46.02 -41.01 -2.84
N LEU A 9 -44.75 -40.73 -2.49
CA LEU A 9 -44.07 -39.52 -2.84
C LEU A 9 -43.57 -39.61 -4.30
N ILE A 10 -44.28 -38.98 -5.23
CA ILE A 10 -43.87 -38.91 -6.64
C ILE A 10 -43.04 -37.64 -6.86
N ILE A 11 -41.75 -37.80 -7.12
CA ILE A 11 -40.84 -36.69 -7.45
C ILE A 11 -40.67 -36.65 -8.97
N VAL A 12 -41.19 -35.60 -9.61
CA VAL A 12 -41.00 -35.36 -11.04
C VAL A 12 -39.88 -34.36 -11.25
N LEU A 13 -38.73 -34.81 -11.75
CA LEU A 13 -37.62 -33.99 -12.16
C LEU A 13 -37.81 -33.56 -13.62
N LYS A 14 -38.05 -32.27 -13.84
CA LYS A 14 -38.16 -31.69 -15.18
C LYS A 14 -36.93 -30.83 -15.45
N PRO A 15 -36.07 -31.14 -16.45
CA PRO A 15 -34.95 -30.31 -16.79
C PRO A 15 -35.44 -28.95 -17.36
N THR A 16 -34.85 -27.88 -16.92
CA THR A 16 -35.11 -26.52 -17.42
C THR A 16 -34.28 -26.19 -18.67
N SER A 17 -33.20 -26.93 -18.92
CA SER A 17 -32.38 -26.78 -20.13
C SER A 17 -32.12 -28.14 -20.81
N GLY A 18 -31.97 -28.16 -22.12
CA GLY A 18 -31.91 -29.37 -22.93
C GLY A 18 -30.68 -30.26 -22.81
N SER A 19 -29.77 -30.03 -21.87
CA SER A 19 -28.45 -30.68 -21.75
C SER A 19 -28.20 -31.38 -20.42
N VAL A 20 -29.21 -31.88 -19.72
CA VAL A 20 -28.97 -32.59 -18.44
C VAL A 20 -28.51 -34.02 -18.74
N SER A 21 -27.29 -34.37 -18.36
CA SER A 21 -26.77 -35.73 -18.48
C SER A 21 -27.49 -36.70 -17.53
N LYS A 22 -27.58 -37.98 -17.89
CA LYS A 22 -28.14 -39.02 -17.02
C LYS A 22 -27.47 -39.10 -15.63
N SER A 23 -26.19 -38.73 -15.54
CA SER A 23 -25.43 -38.68 -14.29
C SER A 23 -25.94 -37.61 -13.29
N SER A 24 -26.51 -36.52 -13.77
CA SER A 24 -27.06 -35.47 -12.91
C SER A 24 -28.29 -35.93 -12.13
N TYR A 25 -29.13 -36.79 -12.71
CA TYR A 25 -30.30 -37.32 -12.01
C TYR A 25 -29.92 -38.35 -10.92
N VAL A 26 -28.91 -39.16 -11.16
CA VAL A 26 -28.40 -40.13 -10.16
C VAL A 26 -27.83 -39.38 -8.95
N ASN A 27 -27.07 -38.34 -9.19
CA ASN A 27 -26.49 -37.50 -8.13
C ASN A 27 -27.56 -36.80 -7.28
N VAL A 28 -28.69 -36.38 -7.88
CA VAL A 28 -29.81 -35.78 -7.15
C VAL A 28 -30.49 -36.83 -6.27
N LEU A 29 -30.72 -38.04 -6.77
CA LEU A 29 -31.37 -39.09 -6.02
C LEU A 29 -30.50 -39.60 -4.86
N GLU A 30 -29.18 -39.72 -5.05
CA GLU A 30 -28.26 -40.15 -3.99
C GLU A 30 -28.13 -39.11 -2.85
N ARG A 31 -28.41 -37.83 -3.13
CA ARG A 31 -28.35 -36.72 -2.15
C ARG A 31 -29.73 -36.38 -1.56
N LEU A 32 -30.77 -37.09 -1.92
CA LEU A 32 -32.13 -36.80 -1.48
C LEU A 32 -32.27 -37.09 0.02
N CYS A 33 -32.37 -36.04 0.83
CA CYS A 33 -32.60 -36.14 2.26
C CYS A 33 -33.97 -35.54 2.61
N ILE A 34 -34.75 -36.26 3.39
CA ILE A 34 -36.06 -35.79 3.87
C ILE A 34 -35.94 -35.44 5.35
N GLY A 35 -36.37 -34.23 5.71
CA GLY A 35 -36.34 -33.77 7.10
C GLY A 35 -36.92 -32.39 7.24
N SER A 36 -36.97 -31.88 8.47
CA SER A 36 -37.31 -30.48 8.69
C SER A 36 -36.23 -29.56 8.07
N LYS A 37 -36.61 -28.36 7.63
CA LYS A 37 -35.65 -27.36 7.08
C LYS A 37 -34.46 -27.17 7.99
N TYR A 38 -34.68 -27.11 9.32
CA TYR A 38 -33.63 -26.96 10.31
C TYR A 38 -32.70 -28.19 10.35
N ALA A 39 -33.22 -29.39 10.36
CA ALA A 39 -32.41 -30.61 10.38
C ALA A 39 -31.55 -30.77 9.11
N LEU A 40 -32.11 -30.44 7.94
CA LEU A 40 -31.37 -30.41 6.68
C LEU A 40 -30.26 -29.38 6.68
N LEU A 41 -30.56 -28.18 7.14
CA LEU A 41 -29.58 -27.09 7.24
C LEU A 41 -28.42 -27.45 8.18
N MET A 42 -28.73 -28.00 9.37
CA MET A 42 -27.70 -28.39 10.34
C MET A 42 -26.83 -29.55 9.82
N ASN A 43 -27.41 -30.50 9.08
CA ASN A 43 -26.65 -31.57 8.46
C ASN A 43 -25.68 -31.05 7.41
N GLU A 44 -26.13 -30.15 6.52
CA GLU A 44 -25.27 -29.50 5.51
C GLU A 44 -24.20 -28.60 6.11
N ILE A 45 -24.53 -27.78 7.12
CA ILE A 45 -23.56 -26.99 7.86
C ILE A 45 -22.50 -27.88 8.50
N SER A 46 -22.92 -28.98 9.15
CA SER A 46 -21.99 -29.91 9.82
C SER A 46 -21.02 -30.56 8.83
N LYS A 47 -21.50 -30.97 7.65
CA LYS A 47 -20.64 -31.50 6.58
C LYS A 47 -19.65 -30.51 6.01
N ASN A 48 -20.01 -29.22 5.98
CA ASN A 48 -19.24 -28.16 5.35
C ASN A 48 -18.57 -27.21 6.36
N THR A 49 -18.53 -27.55 7.66
CA THR A 49 -18.02 -26.69 8.74
C THR A 49 -16.63 -26.14 8.46
N THR A 50 -15.70 -26.97 8.00
CA THR A 50 -14.31 -26.54 7.70
C THR A 50 -14.27 -25.47 6.61
N ARG A 51 -15.10 -25.62 5.58
CA ARG A 51 -15.14 -24.67 4.47
C ARG A 51 -15.79 -23.34 4.88
N ILE A 52 -16.87 -23.40 5.64
CA ILE A 52 -17.52 -22.21 6.21
C ILE A 52 -16.51 -21.44 7.06
N LEU A 53 -15.73 -22.15 7.88
CA LEU A 53 -14.69 -21.53 8.70
C LEU A 53 -13.63 -20.86 7.83
N VAL A 54 -13.11 -21.55 6.81
CA VAL A 54 -12.10 -20.99 5.88
C VAL A 54 -12.66 -19.78 5.14
N SER A 55 -13.91 -19.84 4.67
CA SER A 55 -14.60 -18.74 4.00
C SER A 55 -14.67 -17.49 4.88
N ILE A 56 -15.08 -17.65 6.14
CA ILE A 56 -15.16 -16.53 7.10
C ILE A 56 -13.75 -15.96 7.37
N ILE A 57 -12.76 -16.83 7.59
CA ILE A 57 -11.37 -16.39 7.82
C ILE A 57 -10.85 -15.59 6.63
N CYS A 58 -11.05 -16.09 5.40
CA CYS A 58 -10.65 -15.38 4.19
C CYS A 58 -11.34 -14.02 4.05
N ALA A 59 -12.65 -13.95 4.31
CA ALA A 59 -13.41 -12.72 4.23
C ALA A 59 -12.93 -11.70 5.28
N VAL A 60 -12.66 -12.14 6.52
CA VAL A 60 -12.14 -11.27 7.60
C VAL A 60 -10.74 -10.77 7.28
N ILE A 61 -9.84 -11.65 6.85
CA ILE A 61 -8.49 -11.23 6.44
C ILE A 61 -8.56 -10.25 5.27
N GLY A 62 -9.40 -10.53 4.27
CA GLY A 62 -9.63 -9.63 3.13
C GLY A 62 -10.11 -8.25 3.57
N LEU A 63 -11.07 -8.20 4.50
CA LEU A 63 -11.55 -6.94 5.08
C LEU A 63 -10.44 -6.17 5.80
N VAL A 64 -9.59 -6.85 6.58
CA VAL A 64 -8.45 -6.23 7.25
C VAL A 64 -7.49 -5.62 6.22
N PHE A 65 -7.16 -6.33 5.14
CA PHE A 65 -6.30 -5.79 4.09
C PHE A 65 -6.94 -4.61 3.34
N PHE A 66 -8.24 -4.67 3.11
CA PHE A 66 -8.98 -3.55 2.53
C PHE A 66 -8.93 -2.31 3.42
N LEU A 67 -9.14 -2.47 4.73
CA LEU A 67 -9.08 -1.39 5.71
C LEU A 67 -7.64 -0.83 5.88
N LEU A 68 -6.62 -1.70 5.82
CA LEU A 68 -5.22 -1.26 5.79
C LEU A 68 -4.91 -0.42 4.55
N GLY A 69 -5.48 -0.78 3.39
CA GLY A 69 -5.44 0.04 2.19
C GLY A 69 -6.04 1.44 2.43
N MET A 70 -7.19 1.52 3.10
CA MET A 70 -7.79 2.81 3.48
C MET A 70 -6.90 3.64 4.43
N GLY A 71 -6.29 2.99 5.42
CA GLY A 71 -5.37 3.66 6.36
C GLY A 71 -4.09 4.15 5.69
N SER A 72 -3.60 3.46 4.67
CA SER A 72 -2.40 3.84 3.94
C SER A 72 -2.60 5.04 3.01
N THR A 73 -3.83 5.32 2.56
CA THR A 73 -4.14 6.56 1.81
C THR A 73 -3.91 7.82 2.64
N LEU A 74 -3.91 7.70 3.96
CA LEU A 74 -3.71 8.81 4.90
C LEU A 74 -2.24 9.06 5.25
N GLN A 75 -1.32 8.10 5.03
CA GLN A 75 0.06 8.19 5.55
C GLN A 75 1.17 7.61 4.67
N LEU A 76 0.92 6.89 3.58
CA LEU A 76 1.94 6.12 2.88
C LEU A 76 1.91 6.28 1.34
N VAL A 77 3.07 6.01 0.74
CA VAL A 77 3.37 6.00 -0.69
C VAL A 77 2.19 5.52 -1.53
N GLU A 78 1.67 6.38 -2.38
CA GLU A 78 0.49 6.16 -3.25
C GLU A 78 0.53 4.85 -4.07
N ASP A 79 1.72 4.35 -4.38
CA ASP A 79 1.90 3.17 -5.24
C ASP A 79 1.41 1.84 -4.62
N ASP A 80 1.37 1.71 -3.30
CA ASP A 80 1.05 0.44 -2.65
C ASP A 80 -0.41 0.31 -2.21
N THR A 81 -1.13 1.40 -2.11
CA THR A 81 -2.54 1.42 -1.67
C THR A 81 -3.43 0.57 -2.56
N LEU A 82 -3.25 0.66 -3.87
CA LEU A 82 -4.02 -0.11 -4.85
C LEU A 82 -3.78 -1.63 -4.72
N ALA A 83 -2.55 -2.04 -4.40
CA ALA A 83 -2.22 -3.45 -4.17
C ALA A 83 -2.89 -4.00 -2.90
N PHE A 84 -2.96 -3.21 -1.83
CA PHE A 84 -3.70 -3.58 -0.61
C PHE A 84 -5.20 -3.71 -0.88
N TYR A 85 -5.81 -2.74 -1.58
CA TYR A 85 -7.22 -2.81 -1.95
C TYR A 85 -7.53 -4.02 -2.80
N SER A 86 -6.78 -4.26 -3.87
CA SER A 86 -7.04 -5.37 -4.77
C SER A 86 -6.83 -6.73 -4.09
N CYS A 87 -5.79 -6.88 -3.25
CA CYS A 87 -5.58 -8.08 -2.46
C CYS A 87 -6.71 -8.29 -1.42
N GLY A 88 -7.17 -7.21 -0.77
CA GLY A 88 -8.28 -7.25 0.16
C GLY A 88 -9.58 -7.68 -0.51
N VAL A 89 -9.93 -7.08 -1.65
CA VAL A 89 -11.11 -7.46 -2.44
C VAL A 89 -11.02 -8.90 -2.92
N LEU A 90 -9.85 -9.31 -3.41
CA LEU A 90 -9.61 -10.68 -3.88
C LEU A 90 -9.92 -11.73 -2.80
N LEU A 91 -9.38 -11.53 -1.58
CA LEU A 91 -9.62 -12.42 -0.45
C LEU A 91 -11.06 -12.38 0.05
N MET A 92 -11.63 -11.18 0.16
CA MET A 92 -12.99 -11.01 0.64
C MET A 92 -13.98 -11.66 -0.30
N MET A 93 -13.86 -11.42 -1.61
CA MET A 93 -14.74 -12.01 -2.63
C MET A 93 -14.49 -13.51 -2.77
N GLY A 94 -13.25 -13.99 -2.69
CA GLY A 94 -12.92 -15.41 -2.63
C GLY A 94 -13.58 -16.10 -1.44
N GLY A 95 -13.59 -15.47 -0.27
CA GLY A 95 -14.32 -15.95 0.92
C GLY A 95 -15.83 -16.01 0.69
N VAL A 96 -16.41 -14.96 0.11
CA VAL A 96 -17.86 -14.93 -0.21
C VAL A 96 -18.21 -16.01 -1.24
N CYS A 97 -17.41 -16.18 -2.28
CA CYS A 97 -17.61 -17.22 -3.29
C CYS A 97 -17.56 -18.63 -2.66
N LEU A 98 -16.56 -18.91 -1.78
CA LEU A 98 -16.50 -20.15 -1.00
C LEU A 98 -17.73 -20.37 -0.11
N PHE A 99 -18.33 -19.32 0.39
CA PHE A 99 -19.51 -19.40 1.23
C PHE A 99 -20.78 -19.67 0.43
N ILE A 100 -20.90 -19.08 -0.76
CA ILE A 100 -22.12 -19.14 -1.61
C ILE A 100 -22.20 -20.45 -2.43
N ASP A 101 -21.07 -21.05 -2.78
CA ASP A 101 -20.98 -22.25 -3.65
C ASP A 101 -21.55 -23.54 -3.01
N TYR A 102 -22.60 -23.44 -2.19
CA TYR A 102 -23.19 -24.59 -1.49
C TYR A 102 -24.69 -24.65 -1.51
N ASP A 103 -25.19 -25.89 -1.59
CA ASP A 103 -26.59 -26.19 -1.56
C ASP A 103 -27.33 -25.67 -0.31
N TYR A 104 -26.65 -25.52 0.84
CA TYR A 104 -27.26 -24.98 2.06
C TYR A 104 -27.67 -23.49 1.93
N ILE A 105 -27.02 -22.73 1.06
CA ILE A 105 -27.41 -21.34 0.81
C ILE A 105 -28.81 -21.25 0.24
N THR A 106 -29.21 -22.17 -0.62
CA THR A 106 -30.58 -22.25 -1.17
C THR A 106 -31.61 -22.58 -0.10
N LEU A 107 -31.19 -23.25 0.98
CA LEU A 107 -32.05 -23.52 2.16
C LEU A 107 -32.22 -22.29 3.04
N ILE A 108 -31.23 -21.38 3.08
CA ILE A 108 -31.29 -20.13 3.82
C ILE A 108 -32.06 -19.07 3.03
N PHE A 109 -31.66 -18.85 1.80
CA PHE A 109 -32.25 -17.86 0.89
C PHE A 109 -33.25 -18.56 -0.02
N THR A 110 -34.53 -18.19 0.08
CA THR A 110 -35.62 -18.75 -0.74
C THR A 110 -35.53 -18.30 -2.20
N ASN A 111 -34.75 -17.27 -2.51
CA ASN A 111 -34.57 -16.76 -3.86
C ASN A 111 -33.22 -17.22 -4.44
N SER A 112 -33.22 -18.34 -5.13
CA SER A 112 -32.04 -18.91 -5.80
C SER A 112 -31.46 -17.99 -6.87
N TYR A 113 -32.29 -17.15 -7.50
CA TYR A 113 -31.85 -16.16 -8.49
C TYR A 113 -30.89 -15.13 -7.90
N MET A 114 -31.24 -14.56 -6.74
CA MET A 114 -30.35 -13.61 -6.05
C MET A 114 -29.00 -14.23 -5.65
N VAL A 115 -29.00 -15.49 -5.22
CA VAL A 115 -27.78 -16.23 -4.88
C VAL A 115 -26.89 -16.37 -6.11
N ASN A 116 -27.46 -16.74 -7.25
CA ASN A 116 -26.71 -16.87 -8.51
C ASN A 116 -26.13 -15.55 -8.99
N VAL A 117 -26.88 -14.44 -8.87
CA VAL A 117 -26.39 -13.10 -9.24
C VAL A 117 -25.23 -12.68 -8.34
N ILE A 118 -25.33 -12.90 -7.02
CA ILE A 118 -24.25 -12.55 -6.08
C ILE A 118 -22.99 -13.37 -6.37
N ASP A 119 -23.14 -14.68 -6.60
CA ASP A 119 -22.02 -15.56 -6.94
C ASP A 119 -21.34 -15.13 -8.24
N PHE A 120 -22.10 -14.82 -9.26
CA PHE A 120 -21.59 -14.32 -10.54
C PHE A 120 -20.83 -13.00 -10.37
N VAL A 121 -21.42 -12.03 -9.67
CA VAL A 121 -20.75 -10.72 -9.40
C VAL A 121 -19.47 -10.91 -8.57
N THR A 122 -19.46 -11.83 -7.61
CA THR A 122 -18.24 -12.13 -6.84
C THR A 122 -17.13 -12.70 -7.72
N GLN A 123 -17.43 -13.59 -8.64
CA GLN A 123 -16.46 -14.15 -9.59
C GLN A 123 -15.86 -13.06 -10.50
N LEU A 124 -16.69 -12.17 -11.02
CA LEU A 124 -16.22 -11.04 -11.83
C LEU A 124 -15.25 -10.14 -11.04
N LEU A 125 -15.60 -9.78 -9.78
CA LEU A 125 -14.76 -8.96 -8.91
C LEU A 125 -13.44 -9.63 -8.53
N ILE A 126 -13.41 -10.97 -8.38
CA ILE A 126 -12.19 -11.74 -8.16
C ILE A 126 -11.25 -11.55 -9.35
N CYS A 127 -11.73 -11.69 -10.57
CA CYS A 127 -10.94 -11.57 -11.78
C CYS A 127 -10.40 -10.13 -11.97
N ASP A 128 -11.24 -9.12 -11.83
CA ASP A 128 -10.81 -7.71 -11.89
C ASP A 128 -9.72 -7.41 -10.85
N SER A 129 -9.93 -7.83 -9.61
CA SER A 129 -8.98 -7.60 -8.52
C SER A 129 -7.64 -8.29 -8.76
N LEU A 130 -7.65 -9.49 -9.36
CA LEU A 130 -6.44 -10.25 -9.70
C LEU A 130 -5.61 -9.53 -10.78
N LEU A 131 -6.25 -9.08 -11.86
CA LEU A 131 -5.59 -8.35 -12.94
C LEU A 131 -5.02 -7.01 -12.44
N ILE A 132 -5.78 -6.26 -11.64
CA ILE A 132 -5.33 -5.00 -11.05
C ILE A 132 -4.13 -5.24 -10.14
N TYR A 133 -4.16 -6.30 -9.33
CA TYR A 133 -3.06 -6.65 -8.44
C TYR A 133 -1.75 -6.94 -9.20
N ILE A 134 -1.80 -7.75 -10.25
CA ILE A 134 -0.61 -8.14 -11.02
C ILE A 134 -0.03 -6.95 -11.77
N ARG A 135 -0.87 -6.10 -12.37
CA ARG A 135 -0.43 -4.88 -13.04
C ARG A 135 0.45 -4.00 -12.14
N HIS A 136 0.22 -4.00 -10.82
CA HIS A 136 1.03 -3.24 -9.88
C HIS A 136 2.52 -3.66 -9.89
N TYR A 137 2.82 -4.93 -10.16
CA TYR A 137 4.20 -5.44 -10.22
C TYR A 137 4.89 -5.23 -11.56
N ILE A 138 4.16 -4.90 -12.61
CA ILE A 138 4.70 -4.64 -13.95
C ILE A 138 5.28 -3.22 -13.99
N THR A 139 6.57 -3.10 -14.34
CA THR A 139 7.31 -1.83 -14.36
C THR A 139 7.34 -1.21 -15.74
N THR A 140 7.60 -2.04 -16.78
CA THR A 140 7.72 -1.57 -18.18
C THR A 140 6.42 -0.95 -18.65
N GLN A 141 6.45 0.31 -19.06
CA GLN A 141 5.26 1.07 -19.45
C GLN A 141 4.45 0.41 -20.57
N LYS A 142 5.11 -0.21 -21.53
CA LYS A 142 4.44 -0.94 -22.63
C LYS A 142 3.64 -2.13 -22.11
N PHE A 143 4.21 -2.91 -21.20
CA PHE A 143 3.52 -4.06 -20.59
C PHE A 143 2.39 -3.59 -19.67
N ARG A 144 2.60 -2.52 -18.92
CA ARG A 144 1.57 -1.90 -18.08
C ARG A 144 0.37 -1.43 -18.92
N MET A 145 0.57 -0.92 -20.14
CA MET A 145 -0.53 -0.56 -21.05
C MET A 145 -1.30 -1.79 -21.54
N VAL A 146 -0.61 -2.89 -21.85
CA VAL A 146 -1.27 -4.16 -22.25
C VAL A 146 -2.11 -4.71 -21.10
N SER A 147 -1.55 -4.81 -19.89
CA SER A 147 -2.28 -5.24 -18.70
C SER A 147 -3.48 -4.34 -18.39
N GLN A 148 -3.34 -3.02 -18.58
CA GLN A 148 -4.45 -2.07 -18.45
C GLN A 148 -5.56 -2.30 -19.48
N ALA A 149 -5.18 -2.64 -20.73
CA ALA A 149 -6.15 -2.98 -21.75
C ALA A 149 -6.93 -4.27 -21.39
N PHE A 150 -6.26 -5.26 -20.79
CA PHE A 150 -6.93 -6.47 -20.28
C PHE A 150 -7.95 -6.14 -19.17
N ILE A 151 -7.58 -5.28 -18.23
CA ILE A 151 -8.52 -4.82 -17.18
C ILE A 151 -9.75 -4.15 -17.82
N TYR A 152 -9.55 -3.20 -18.74
CA TYR A 152 -10.67 -2.54 -19.39
C TYR A 152 -11.55 -3.50 -20.21
N LEU A 153 -10.92 -4.44 -20.92
CA LEU A 153 -11.63 -5.45 -21.69
C LEU A 153 -12.47 -6.34 -20.75
N TRP A 154 -11.85 -6.82 -19.65
CA TRP A 154 -12.56 -7.67 -18.69
C TRP A 154 -13.71 -6.94 -18.01
N THR A 155 -13.47 -5.71 -17.51
CA THR A 155 -14.52 -4.88 -16.89
C THR A 155 -15.67 -4.58 -17.85
N ALA A 156 -15.37 -4.31 -19.14
CA ALA A 156 -16.42 -4.11 -20.15
C ALA A 156 -17.23 -5.38 -20.41
N LEU A 157 -16.58 -6.54 -20.50
CA LEU A 157 -17.25 -7.83 -20.62
C LEU A 157 -18.10 -8.13 -19.38
N SER A 158 -17.58 -7.88 -18.19
CA SER A 158 -18.29 -8.06 -16.92
C SER A 158 -19.57 -7.22 -16.85
N ILE A 159 -19.50 -5.94 -17.24
CA ILE A 159 -20.67 -5.07 -17.31
C ILE A 159 -21.70 -5.57 -18.33
N ALA A 160 -21.25 -6.16 -19.43
CA ALA A 160 -22.15 -6.72 -20.45
C ALA A 160 -22.77 -8.06 -20.00
N PHE A 161 -22.00 -8.91 -19.30
CA PHE A 161 -22.45 -10.23 -18.86
C PHE A 161 -23.51 -10.18 -17.78
N VAL A 162 -23.45 -9.21 -16.85
CA VAL A 162 -24.46 -9.10 -15.78
C VAL A 162 -25.87 -8.95 -16.33
N PRO A 163 -26.22 -7.99 -17.21
CA PRO A 163 -27.57 -7.92 -17.77
C PRO A 163 -27.89 -9.10 -18.69
N ILE A 164 -26.94 -9.66 -19.42
CA ILE A 164 -27.16 -10.84 -20.26
C ILE A 164 -27.63 -12.02 -19.41
N ASN A 165 -26.95 -12.28 -18.29
CA ASN A 165 -27.35 -13.32 -17.34
C ASN A 165 -28.72 -13.05 -16.73
N MET A 166 -29.00 -11.78 -16.42
CA MET A 166 -30.29 -11.39 -15.80
C MET A 166 -31.51 -11.50 -16.74
N PHE A 167 -31.33 -11.23 -18.05
CA PHE A 167 -32.47 -11.10 -18.98
C PHE A 167 -32.61 -12.28 -19.93
N LEU A 168 -31.54 -13.03 -20.20
CA LEU A 168 -31.54 -14.12 -21.20
C LEU A 168 -31.60 -15.52 -20.62
N ASP A 169 -31.67 -15.66 -19.26
CA ASP A 169 -31.64 -16.98 -18.58
C ASP A 169 -30.53 -17.90 -19.14
N TRP A 170 -29.39 -17.30 -19.45
CA TRP A 170 -28.28 -18.08 -20.02
C TRP A 170 -27.69 -18.99 -18.95
N ASP A 171 -27.39 -20.24 -19.37
CA ASP A 171 -26.86 -21.25 -18.47
C ASP A 171 -25.54 -20.74 -17.85
N LYS A 172 -25.51 -20.58 -16.51
CA LYS A 172 -24.35 -20.11 -15.76
C LYS A 172 -23.11 -20.99 -16.01
N GLU A 173 -23.28 -22.31 -16.08
CA GLU A 173 -22.16 -23.23 -16.30
C GLU A 173 -21.54 -23.01 -17.70
N ALA A 174 -22.37 -22.72 -18.70
CA ALA A 174 -21.90 -22.38 -20.03
C ALA A 174 -21.09 -21.06 -20.04
N MET A 175 -21.53 -20.01 -19.33
CA MET A 175 -20.81 -18.76 -19.25
C MET A 175 -19.45 -18.94 -18.57
N VAL A 176 -19.41 -19.57 -17.43
CA VAL A 176 -18.17 -19.82 -16.65
C VAL A 176 -17.16 -20.62 -17.48
N SER A 177 -17.62 -21.52 -18.36
CA SER A 177 -16.75 -22.31 -19.24
C SER A 177 -16.00 -21.47 -20.29
N TYR A 178 -16.50 -20.29 -20.66
CA TYR A 178 -15.81 -19.33 -21.54
C TYR A 178 -15.01 -18.28 -20.78
N GLU A 179 -15.49 -17.86 -19.61
CA GLU A 179 -14.85 -16.85 -18.79
C GLU A 179 -13.50 -17.30 -18.23
N ILE A 180 -13.44 -18.50 -17.63
CA ILE A 180 -12.23 -19.03 -17.01
C ILE A 180 -11.05 -19.13 -17.99
N PRO A 181 -11.19 -19.69 -19.21
CA PRO A 181 -10.09 -19.71 -20.17
C PRO A 181 -9.62 -18.33 -20.60
N LEU A 182 -10.55 -17.37 -20.75
CA LEU A 182 -10.22 -16.00 -21.12
C LEU A 182 -9.39 -15.30 -20.04
N VAL A 183 -9.84 -15.36 -18.79
CA VAL A 183 -9.11 -14.79 -17.66
C VAL A 183 -7.78 -15.48 -17.46
N LEU A 184 -7.74 -16.80 -17.57
CA LEU A 184 -6.51 -17.58 -17.48
C LEU A 184 -5.50 -17.17 -18.56
N PHE A 185 -5.94 -16.94 -19.78
CA PHE A 185 -5.09 -16.44 -20.86
C PHE A 185 -4.51 -15.07 -20.52
N MET A 186 -5.34 -14.10 -20.10
CA MET A 186 -4.89 -12.75 -19.70
C MET A 186 -3.88 -12.83 -18.57
N PHE A 187 -4.16 -13.64 -17.56
CA PHE A 187 -3.32 -13.84 -16.41
C PHE A 187 -1.95 -14.46 -16.75
N ILE A 188 -1.93 -15.47 -17.65
CA ILE A 188 -0.67 -16.07 -18.14
C ILE A 188 0.16 -15.04 -18.88
N VAL A 189 -0.44 -14.20 -19.75
CA VAL A 189 0.27 -13.14 -20.47
C VAL A 189 0.85 -12.13 -19.49
N ASP A 190 0.09 -11.69 -18.49
CA ASP A 190 0.55 -10.79 -17.44
C ASP A 190 1.71 -11.39 -16.62
N LEU A 191 1.64 -12.70 -16.30
CA LEU A 191 2.74 -13.41 -15.64
C LEU A 191 4.01 -13.46 -16.49
N ILE A 192 3.89 -13.74 -17.79
CA ILE A 192 5.04 -13.73 -18.71
C ILE A 192 5.68 -12.33 -18.75
N MET A 193 4.87 -11.27 -18.86
CA MET A 193 5.35 -9.90 -18.84
C MET A 193 6.03 -9.56 -17.51
N MET A 194 5.51 -10.03 -16.39
CA MET A 194 6.09 -9.84 -15.07
C MET A 194 7.40 -10.60 -14.89
N VAL A 195 7.53 -11.83 -15.43
CA VAL A 195 8.80 -12.58 -15.45
C VAL A 195 9.85 -11.83 -16.27
N TRP A 196 9.47 -11.31 -17.44
CA TRP A 196 10.36 -10.50 -18.25
C TRP A 196 10.85 -9.25 -17.53
N ASP A 197 9.94 -8.52 -16.90
CA ASP A 197 10.27 -7.36 -16.06
C ASP A 197 11.18 -7.73 -14.88
N TYR A 198 10.93 -8.87 -14.25
CA TYR A 198 11.77 -9.35 -13.14
C TYR A 198 13.21 -9.64 -13.58
N VAL A 199 13.40 -10.22 -14.77
CA VAL A 199 14.74 -10.46 -15.34
C VAL A 199 15.47 -9.16 -15.63
N LEU A 200 14.75 -8.11 -16.04
CA LEU A 200 15.33 -6.79 -16.36
C LEU A 200 15.65 -5.96 -15.13
N TYR A 201 14.75 -5.90 -14.17
CA TYR A 201 14.79 -4.91 -13.05
C TYR A 201 15.09 -5.52 -11.69
N HIS A 202 15.00 -6.84 -11.51
CA HIS A 202 15.28 -7.57 -10.26
C HIS A 202 14.58 -6.96 -9.03
N LYS A 203 13.34 -6.50 -9.18
CA LYS A 203 12.57 -5.94 -8.05
C LYS A 203 12.48 -6.95 -6.90
N PRO A 204 12.75 -6.54 -5.66
CA PRO A 204 12.67 -7.44 -4.51
C PRO A 204 11.24 -7.99 -4.35
N ARG A 205 11.15 -9.27 -3.99
CA ARG A 205 9.90 -10.01 -3.72
C ARG A 205 8.98 -10.28 -4.91
N THR A 206 9.25 -9.76 -6.11
CA THR A 206 8.48 -10.10 -7.33
C THR A 206 8.54 -11.60 -7.64
N ASN A 207 9.64 -12.28 -7.29
CA ASN A 207 9.77 -13.73 -7.40
C ASN A 207 8.68 -14.49 -6.61
N VAL A 208 8.30 -14.02 -5.42
CA VAL A 208 7.24 -14.65 -4.61
C VAL A 208 5.88 -14.49 -5.29
N VAL A 209 5.63 -13.32 -5.90
CA VAL A 209 4.40 -13.06 -6.66
C VAL A 209 4.35 -13.95 -7.90
N ILE A 210 5.45 -14.13 -8.61
CA ILE A 210 5.54 -15.02 -9.77
C ILE A 210 5.26 -16.48 -9.35
N ILE A 211 5.93 -16.97 -8.30
CA ILE A 211 5.75 -18.35 -7.81
C ILE A 211 4.29 -18.60 -7.43
N SER A 212 3.69 -17.69 -6.66
CA SER A 212 2.30 -17.82 -6.25
C SER A 212 1.33 -17.72 -7.43
N GLY A 213 1.63 -16.89 -8.44
CA GLY A 213 0.88 -16.81 -9.67
C GLY A 213 0.95 -18.12 -10.49
N VAL A 214 2.12 -18.74 -10.58
CA VAL A 214 2.27 -20.05 -11.23
C VAL A 214 1.47 -21.12 -10.49
N ILE A 215 1.47 -21.12 -9.16
CA ILE A 215 0.63 -22.03 -8.36
C ILE A 215 -0.84 -21.82 -8.71
N LEU A 216 -1.32 -20.60 -8.76
CA LEU A 216 -2.71 -20.29 -9.13
C LEU A 216 -3.04 -20.79 -10.54
N VAL A 217 -2.15 -20.60 -11.53
CA VAL A 217 -2.33 -21.15 -12.89
C VAL A 217 -2.48 -22.66 -12.88
N ILE A 218 -1.65 -23.37 -12.10
CA ILE A 218 -1.71 -24.84 -12.00
C ILE A 218 -3.07 -25.28 -11.46
N PHE A 219 -3.56 -24.66 -10.39
CA PHE A 219 -4.86 -24.99 -9.81
C PHE A 219 -6.02 -24.66 -10.76
N THR A 220 -5.96 -23.52 -11.45
CA THR A 220 -6.98 -23.12 -12.43
C THR A 220 -6.98 -24.05 -13.65
N ALA A 221 -5.80 -24.42 -14.14
CA ALA A 221 -5.68 -25.37 -15.23
C ALA A 221 -6.19 -26.78 -14.84
N ALA A 222 -5.87 -27.23 -13.63
CA ALA A 222 -6.38 -28.51 -13.11
C ALA A 222 -7.91 -28.50 -13.02
N GLN A 223 -8.50 -27.40 -12.55
CA GLN A 223 -9.95 -27.18 -12.54
C GLN A 223 -10.56 -27.29 -13.94
N LEU A 224 -9.95 -26.62 -14.91
CA LEU A 224 -10.41 -26.58 -16.29
C LEU A 224 -10.34 -28.00 -16.94
N ILE A 225 -9.22 -28.70 -16.75
CA ILE A 225 -9.04 -30.07 -17.23
C ILE A 225 -10.07 -30.97 -16.60
N TYR A 226 -10.32 -30.89 -15.29
CA TYR A 226 -11.33 -31.68 -14.62
C TYR A 226 -12.73 -31.43 -15.19
N TYR A 227 -13.07 -30.15 -15.43
CA TYR A 227 -14.37 -29.78 -16.05
C TYR A 227 -14.54 -30.41 -17.44
N TYR A 228 -13.52 -30.30 -18.30
CA TYR A 228 -13.63 -30.90 -19.66
C TYR A 228 -13.66 -32.42 -19.67
N LEU A 229 -13.09 -33.11 -18.66
CA LEU A 229 -13.10 -34.56 -18.56
C LEU A 229 -14.39 -35.11 -17.97
N THR A 230 -14.97 -34.41 -16.99
CA THR A 230 -16.09 -34.91 -16.19
C THR A 230 -17.43 -34.22 -16.45
N GLY A 231 -17.38 -33.03 -17.08
CA GLY A 231 -18.53 -32.13 -17.18
C GLY A 231 -18.99 -31.53 -15.84
N GLN A 232 -18.21 -31.72 -14.78
CA GLN A 232 -18.54 -31.22 -13.45
C GLN A 232 -17.61 -30.09 -13.04
N PHE A 233 -18.17 -29.01 -12.50
CA PHE A 233 -17.41 -27.86 -12.00
C PHE A 233 -17.02 -28.07 -10.54
N MET A 234 -15.72 -28.10 -10.24
CA MET A 234 -15.18 -28.23 -8.89
C MET A 234 -14.58 -26.91 -8.41
N ALA A 235 -15.40 -25.93 -8.06
CA ALA A 235 -14.99 -24.60 -7.66
C ALA A 235 -13.89 -24.58 -6.59
N TYR A 236 -13.86 -25.56 -5.68
CA TYR A 236 -12.88 -25.59 -4.60
C TYR A 236 -11.42 -25.78 -5.06
N LEU A 237 -11.14 -26.35 -6.24
CA LEU A 237 -9.76 -26.42 -6.75
C LEU A 237 -9.23 -25.01 -7.06
N PHE A 238 -9.96 -24.23 -7.84
CA PHE A 238 -9.61 -22.86 -8.14
C PHE A 238 -9.51 -22.00 -6.88
N LEU A 239 -10.52 -22.10 -6.01
CA LEU A 239 -10.57 -21.33 -4.78
C LEU A 239 -9.43 -21.68 -3.82
N THR A 240 -9.00 -22.95 -3.76
CA THR A 240 -7.82 -23.34 -2.99
C THR A 240 -6.56 -22.65 -3.51
N GLY A 241 -6.35 -22.65 -4.84
CA GLY A 241 -5.27 -21.93 -5.48
C GLY A 241 -5.31 -20.42 -5.19
N LEU A 242 -6.50 -19.83 -5.25
CA LEU A 242 -6.75 -18.43 -4.97
C LEU A 242 -6.41 -18.06 -3.50
N VAL A 243 -6.81 -18.90 -2.54
CA VAL A 243 -6.50 -18.69 -1.11
C VAL A 243 -4.99 -18.77 -0.88
N ILE A 244 -4.31 -19.77 -1.44
CA ILE A 244 -2.85 -19.90 -1.33
C ILE A 244 -2.16 -18.66 -1.92
N PHE A 245 -2.55 -18.26 -3.14
CA PHE A 245 -2.05 -17.06 -3.80
C PHE A 245 -2.22 -15.85 -2.89
N SER A 246 -3.44 -15.61 -2.42
CA SER A 246 -3.78 -14.44 -1.63
C SER A 246 -3.03 -14.38 -0.30
N LEU A 247 -2.88 -15.52 0.40
CA LEU A 247 -2.10 -15.58 1.64
C LEU A 247 -0.61 -15.24 1.41
N MET A 248 -0.04 -15.72 0.31
CA MET A 248 1.33 -15.35 -0.07
C MET A 248 1.45 -13.86 -0.37
N GLN A 249 0.47 -13.26 -1.04
CA GLN A 249 0.45 -11.81 -1.30
C GLN A 249 0.30 -11.00 0.00
N CYS A 250 -0.55 -11.44 0.91
CA CYS A 250 -0.67 -10.83 2.23
C CYS A 250 0.67 -10.79 2.96
N ALA A 251 1.44 -11.87 2.94
CA ALA A 251 2.76 -11.92 3.53
C ALA A 251 3.73 -10.94 2.84
N VAL A 252 3.74 -10.90 1.51
CA VAL A 252 4.58 -9.95 0.73
C VAL A 252 4.25 -8.50 1.07
N LEU A 253 2.96 -8.13 1.06
CA LEU A 253 2.52 -6.78 1.36
C LEU A 253 2.84 -6.39 2.81
N THR A 254 2.62 -7.28 3.78
CA THR A 254 2.95 -7.04 5.20
C THR A 254 4.44 -6.78 5.39
N LEU A 255 5.31 -7.59 4.77
CA LEU A 255 6.76 -7.40 4.83
C LEU A 255 7.18 -6.10 4.15
N LYS A 256 6.57 -5.73 3.01
CA LYS A 256 6.84 -4.49 2.30
C LYS A 256 6.46 -3.27 3.16
N ASN A 257 5.28 -3.31 3.78
CA ASN A 257 4.82 -2.24 4.67
C ASN A 257 5.74 -2.08 5.88
N ARG A 258 6.17 -3.19 6.51
CA ARG A 258 7.14 -3.15 7.61
C ARG A 258 8.46 -2.48 7.21
N ASP A 259 8.99 -2.81 6.04
CA ASP A 259 10.25 -2.22 5.57
C ASP A 259 10.09 -0.72 5.27
N GLY A 260 8.95 -0.32 4.73
CA GLY A 260 8.59 1.09 4.52
C GLY A 260 8.54 1.87 5.84
N LEU A 261 7.89 1.33 6.86
CA LEU A 261 7.84 1.93 8.20
C LEU A 261 9.23 2.06 8.83
N LEU A 262 10.06 1.02 8.72
CA LEU A 262 11.43 1.08 9.23
C LEU A 262 12.28 2.10 8.48
N ALA A 263 12.11 2.24 7.17
CA ALA A 263 12.79 3.25 6.37
C ALA A 263 12.35 4.68 6.78
N ALA A 264 11.05 4.91 6.98
CA ALA A 264 10.51 6.18 7.46
C ALA A 264 11.03 6.54 8.86
N GLN A 265 11.07 5.58 9.79
CA GLN A 265 11.65 5.80 11.11
C GLN A 265 13.13 6.18 11.06
N ARG A 266 13.92 5.52 10.19
CA ARG A 266 15.34 5.84 10.00
C ARG A 266 15.52 7.24 9.41
N ALA A 267 14.71 7.61 8.42
CA ALA A 267 14.74 8.96 7.82
C ALA A 267 14.44 10.03 8.88
N HIS A 268 13.40 9.84 9.68
CA HIS A 268 13.05 10.76 10.75
C HIS A 268 14.14 10.85 11.83
N ALA A 269 14.77 9.74 12.21
CA ALA A 269 15.89 9.75 13.15
C ALA A 269 17.10 10.53 12.62
N LEU A 270 17.40 10.42 11.31
CA LEU A 270 18.45 11.21 10.65
C LEU A 270 18.12 12.71 10.61
N GLU A 271 16.87 13.08 10.32
CA GLU A 271 16.43 14.48 10.35
C GLU A 271 16.58 15.09 11.74
N VAL A 272 16.18 14.37 12.79
CA VAL A 272 16.35 14.82 14.19
C VAL A 272 17.82 15.00 14.53
N GLU A 273 18.71 14.08 14.12
CA GLU A 273 20.14 14.19 14.37
C GLU A 273 20.76 15.36 13.60
N GLN A 274 20.37 15.59 12.34
CA GLN A 274 20.81 16.76 11.56
C GLN A 274 20.36 18.08 12.20
N ALA A 275 19.11 18.15 12.67
CA ALA A 275 18.61 19.32 13.38
C ALA A 275 19.38 19.60 14.66
N ARG A 276 19.72 18.53 15.42
CA ARG A 276 20.54 18.63 16.62
C ARG A 276 21.95 19.15 16.32
N GLN A 277 22.60 18.62 15.28
CA GLN A 277 23.91 19.07 14.85
C GLN A 277 23.90 20.54 14.42
N ALA A 278 22.87 20.96 13.68
CA ALA A 278 22.70 22.35 13.27
C ALA A 278 22.54 23.30 14.47
N LEU A 279 21.80 22.89 15.51
CA LEU A 279 21.68 23.67 16.75
C LEU A 279 23.01 23.77 17.47
N LEU A 280 23.76 22.67 17.61
CA LEU A 280 25.06 22.66 18.26
C LEU A 280 26.07 23.57 17.52
N THR A 281 26.06 23.53 16.19
CA THR A 281 26.90 24.40 15.36
C THR A 281 26.59 25.87 15.62
N ARG A 282 25.31 26.25 15.68
CA ARG A 282 24.88 27.62 15.99
C ARG A 282 25.30 28.07 17.39
N GLU A 283 25.19 27.17 18.39
CA GLU A 283 25.65 27.45 19.75
C GLU A 283 27.15 27.73 19.79
N LEU A 284 27.95 26.90 19.10
CA LEU A 284 29.40 27.10 19.00
C LEU A 284 29.76 28.38 18.27
N GLU A 285 29.07 28.70 17.18
CA GLU A 285 29.26 29.99 16.44
C GLU A 285 28.96 31.21 17.34
N ASN A 286 27.85 31.13 18.11
CA ASN A 286 27.50 32.19 19.05
C ASN A 286 28.54 32.34 20.18
N GLU A 287 29.00 31.20 20.74
CA GLU A 287 30.04 31.23 21.77
C GLU A 287 31.36 31.80 21.23
N LEU A 288 31.72 31.42 20.01
CA LEU A 288 32.91 31.94 19.34
C LEU A 288 32.79 33.46 19.07
N ALA A 289 31.61 33.91 18.62
CA ALA A 289 31.34 35.36 18.43
C ALA A 289 31.43 36.13 19.76
N GLN A 290 30.87 35.60 20.84
CA GLN A 290 30.98 36.23 22.18
C GLN A 290 32.42 36.27 22.67
N LYS A 291 33.19 35.18 22.54
CA LYS A 291 34.61 35.16 22.89
C LYS A 291 35.41 36.16 22.07
N LYS A 292 35.13 36.24 20.75
CA LYS A 292 35.78 37.20 19.86
C LYS A 292 35.51 38.65 20.29
N THR A 293 34.25 38.97 20.62
CA THR A 293 33.85 40.28 21.14
C THR A 293 34.52 40.59 22.49
N ALA A 294 34.60 39.63 23.41
CA ALA A 294 35.27 39.79 24.70
C ALA A 294 36.78 40.03 24.54
N ILE A 295 37.44 39.37 23.60
CA ILE A 295 38.86 39.59 23.27
C ILE A 295 39.04 41.03 22.72
N MET A 296 38.20 41.45 21.78
CA MET A 296 38.24 42.81 21.22
C MET A 296 38.11 43.86 22.32
N LEU A 297 37.13 43.72 23.22
CA LEU A 297 36.96 44.64 24.34
C LEU A 297 38.14 44.64 25.32
N SER A 298 38.78 43.48 25.54
CA SER A 298 39.96 43.38 26.44
C SER A 298 41.20 44.04 25.87
N GLN A 299 41.35 44.13 24.55
CA GLN A 299 42.48 44.80 23.86
C GLN A 299 42.37 46.33 23.92
N ILE A 300 41.16 46.87 24.10
CA ILE A 300 40.99 48.31 24.42
C ILE A 300 41.31 48.42 25.91
N GLN A 301 42.56 48.88 26.23
CA GLN A 301 42.98 49.02 27.63
C GLN A 301 42.00 49.89 28.42
N PRO A 302 41.17 49.33 29.34
CA PRO A 302 40.14 50.10 30.04
C PRO A 302 40.72 51.30 30.85
N HIS A 303 41.89 51.10 31.32
CA HIS A 303 42.60 52.16 32.09
C HIS A 303 43.01 53.34 31.18
N PHE A 304 43.39 53.06 29.93
CA PHE A 304 43.70 54.16 28.97
C PHE A 304 42.42 54.91 28.61
N LEU A 305 41.34 54.28 28.33
CA LEU A 305 40.04 54.88 28.08
C LEU A 305 39.62 55.79 29.23
N TYR A 306 39.75 55.34 30.45
CA TYR A 306 39.40 56.12 31.64
C TYR A 306 40.28 57.34 31.78
N ASN A 307 41.57 57.20 31.57
CA ASN A 307 42.53 58.31 31.67
C ASN A 307 42.36 59.37 30.55
N ALA A 308 42.13 58.93 29.30
CA ALA A 308 41.86 59.82 28.17
C ALA A 308 40.57 60.62 28.39
N LEU A 309 39.48 59.95 28.76
CA LEU A 309 38.18 60.59 29.07
C LEU A 309 38.33 61.59 30.26
N ASN A 310 39.13 61.29 31.29
CA ASN A 310 39.33 62.13 32.42
C ASN A 310 40.16 63.34 32.01
N SER A 311 41.17 63.21 31.15
CA SER A 311 41.96 64.31 30.59
C SER A 311 41.08 65.22 29.72
N ILE A 312 40.27 64.69 28.84
CA ILE A 312 39.30 65.42 28.04
C ILE A 312 38.32 66.20 28.92
N ARG A 313 37.84 65.61 30.01
CA ARG A 313 36.95 66.26 30.95
C ARG A 313 37.61 67.52 31.59
N VAL A 314 38.89 67.43 31.91
CA VAL A 314 39.65 68.57 32.46
C VAL A 314 39.86 69.67 31.39
N LEU A 315 40.15 69.30 30.15
CA LEU A 315 40.25 70.19 29.01
C LEU A 315 38.95 70.95 28.73
N CYS A 316 37.80 70.29 28.82
CA CYS A 316 36.49 70.95 28.66
C CYS A 316 36.26 72.15 29.61
N THR A 317 36.93 72.20 30.79
CA THR A 317 36.79 73.28 31.74
C THR A 317 37.84 74.37 31.58
N ARG A 318 38.93 74.10 30.80
CA ARG A 318 40.07 74.99 30.65
C ARG A 318 40.18 75.56 29.25
N ASP A 319 39.99 74.77 28.23
CA ASP A 319 40.13 75.10 26.81
C ASP A 319 39.22 74.26 25.95
N GLY A 320 38.14 74.92 25.48
CA GLY A 320 37.13 74.20 24.70
C GLY A 320 37.59 73.73 23.31
N GLU A 321 38.51 74.49 22.67
CA GLU A 321 39.07 74.11 21.36
C GLU A 321 40.04 72.92 21.50
N MET A 322 40.85 72.90 22.53
CA MET A 322 41.76 71.80 22.82
C MET A 322 41.00 70.55 23.23
N ALA A 323 39.90 70.71 23.93
CA ALA A 323 38.99 69.56 24.24
C ALA A 323 38.34 68.94 22.98
N ARG A 324 37.92 69.75 22.01
CA ARG A 324 37.39 69.34 20.73
C ARG A 324 38.40 68.52 19.94
N THR A 325 39.62 69.00 19.81
CA THR A 325 40.69 68.28 19.11
C THR A 325 40.99 66.94 19.79
N ALA A 326 41.09 66.92 21.13
CA ALA A 326 41.33 65.67 21.87
C ALA A 326 40.24 64.66 21.72
N ILE A 327 38.98 65.08 21.57
CA ILE A 327 37.84 64.18 21.29
C ILE A 327 37.95 63.57 19.87
N GLU A 328 38.32 64.42 18.89
CA GLU A 328 38.48 64.00 17.50
C GLU A 328 39.62 62.98 17.37
N GLU A 329 40.76 63.22 17.95
CA GLU A 329 41.95 62.37 17.98
C GLU A 329 41.61 61.02 18.73
N PHE A 330 40.93 61.14 19.87
CA PHE A 330 40.55 59.97 20.64
C PHE A 330 39.50 59.04 19.87
N ALA A 331 38.55 59.67 19.17
CA ALA A 331 37.63 58.98 18.33
C ALA A 331 38.32 58.27 17.15
N GLU A 332 39.32 58.90 16.54
CA GLU A 332 40.10 58.35 15.45
C GLU A 332 41.01 57.20 15.92
N TYR A 333 41.61 57.29 17.09
CA TYR A 333 42.34 56.22 17.74
C TYR A 333 41.46 54.99 18.03
N LEU A 334 40.27 55.22 18.59
CA LEU A 334 39.32 54.12 18.83
C LEU A 334 38.89 53.44 17.54
N ARG A 335 38.56 54.20 16.49
CA ARG A 335 38.16 53.66 15.18
C ARG A 335 39.31 52.87 14.57
N GLY A 336 40.50 53.34 14.58
CA GLY A 336 41.64 52.63 14.05
C GLY A 336 41.94 51.34 14.79
N ASN A 337 41.82 51.30 16.13
CA ASN A 337 41.96 50.06 16.90
C ASN A 337 40.85 49.04 16.55
N MET A 338 39.62 49.49 16.28
CA MET A 338 38.53 48.60 15.86
C MET A 338 38.76 48.07 14.45
N ASP A 339 39.21 48.90 13.51
CA ASP A 339 39.48 48.49 12.12
C ASP A 339 40.60 47.44 12.04
N VAL A 340 41.64 47.55 12.87
CA VAL A 340 42.72 46.55 12.97
C VAL A 340 42.21 45.17 13.50
N LEU A 341 41.26 45.19 14.43
CA LEU A 341 40.68 43.98 15.01
C LEU A 341 39.72 43.23 14.06
N GLU A 342 39.10 43.92 13.10
CA GLU A 342 38.26 43.33 12.08
C GLU A 342 39.06 42.75 10.90
N GLN A 343 40.31 43.18 10.70
CA GLN A 343 41.17 42.69 9.62
C GLN A 343 41.79 41.34 9.98
N THR A 344 41.53 40.36 9.16
CA THR A 344 42.10 38.97 9.26
C THR A 344 43.44 38.84 8.49
N GLU A 345 43.85 39.84 7.73
CA GLU A 345 45.07 39.83 6.92
C GLU A 345 46.18 40.62 7.57
N LEU A 346 47.43 40.31 7.20
CA LEU A 346 48.60 41.05 7.63
C LEU A 346 48.54 42.50 7.17
N ILE A 347 48.70 43.44 8.11
CA ILE A 347 48.69 44.90 7.85
C ILE A 347 50.09 45.35 7.49
N PRO A 348 50.32 46.18 6.46
CA PRO A 348 51.61 46.79 6.22
C PRO A 348 52.07 47.61 7.43
N PHE A 349 53.34 47.45 7.81
CA PHE A 349 53.93 48.13 8.97
C PHE A 349 53.79 49.69 8.94
N GLU A 350 53.78 50.29 7.73
CA GLU A 350 53.55 51.72 7.54
C GLU A 350 52.16 52.15 8.08
N LYS A 351 51.17 51.37 7.91
CA LYS A 351 49.78 51.59 8.36
C LYS A 351 49.67 51.52 9.90
N ASP A 352 50.42 50.58 10.49
CA ASP A 352 50.49 50.42 11.94
C ASP A 352 51.31 51.58 12.58
N LEU A 353 52.33 52.06 11.89
CA LEU A 353 53.16 53.25 12.34
C LEU A 353 52.36 54.55 12.29
N GLU A 354 51.46 54.68 11.29
CA GLU A 354 50.55 55.83 11.19
C GLU A 354 49.55 55.84 12.36
N HIS A 355 49.13 54.67 12.79
CA HIS A 355 48.27 54.53 13.94
C HIS A 355 48.96 54.89 15.28
N VAL A 356 50.22 54.55 15.42
CA VAL A 356 51.01 54.89 16.60
C VAL A 356 51.30 56.41 16.68
N ARG A 357 51.27 57.15 15.57
CA ARG A 357 51.43 58.60 15.57
C ARG A 357 50.27 59.39 16.20
N HIS A 358 49.06 58.77 16.23
CA HIS A 358 47.88 59.35 16.88
C HIS A 358 47.77 58.91 18.37
N TYR A 359 48.71 58.12 18.85
CA TYR A 359 48.83 57.71 20.26
C TYR A 359 49.62 58.78 21.03
#